data_66c60b6a5c9c31bae0bb8fade232b819
#
_entry.id   66c60b6a5c9c31bae0bb8fade232b819
#
_cell.length_a   1.000
_cell.length_b   1.000
_cell.length_c   1.000
_cell.angle_alpha   90.00
_cell.angle_beta   90.00
_cell.angle_gamma   90.00
#
_symmetry.space_group_name_H-M   'P 1'
#
loop_
_entity.id
_entity.type
_entity.pdbx_description
1 polymer ?
#
loop_
_entity_poly.entity_id
_entity_poly.type
_entity_poly.pdbx_seq_one_letter_code
_entity_poly.pdbx_strand_id
1 'polypeptide(L)'
;MEATAMDVELNNEQISDSSTSSKRFALKNSIQTNFGDDYVFQVVPKEDWTSMAVSLSSNTVKLYSPVTGQYVGDCCRGQHSDSINHVLFSGNILHTCSSDGTLRAWDTRSYLQVSCLNAGPSQEIFSFSFGGSDDNLLAAGCKSQILFWDWRNKKQVACLEESHMDDVTQVHFIPDQQNKLLSASIDGLICTFDTSGEINDDDHLESVINVETSIGKVGVFGGTYDKLWCLTHIETLSIWDLTESRLEANFTDARPLASNSWALDQVDYLVDCHYSADDDRLWVIGGTNGGNLGYFPVAYGGGRRSILSPEAVLNGGHTGVVRSVCMRSGMNQTQGIFGWTGAEDGRLCCWLSDESCDGNRSWISNSLVEKHPKNRRKSRHQPY
;
A
#
# COMPACT_ATOMS: atom_id res chain seq x y z
N MET A 1 -49.98 57.03 0.35
CA MET A 1 -49.75 55.62 0.80
C MET A 1 -48.39 55.19 0.27
N GLU A 2 -47.40 55.34 1.13
CA GLU A 2 -46.01 55.04 0.85
C GLU A 2 -45.77 53.54 1.07
N ALA A 3 -45.13 52.89 0.12
CA ALA A 3 -44.69 51.53 0.21
C ALA A 3 -43.18 51.54 0.55
N THR A 4 -42.87 51.15 1.77
CA THR A 4 -41.47 50.95 2.28
C THR A 4 -40.86 49.74 1.65
N ALA A 5 -39.73 49.96 0.96
CA ALA A 5 -38.81 48.91 0.49
C ALA A 5 -38.03 48.35 1.69
N MET A 6 -38.05 47.03 1.88
CA MET A 6 -37.15 46.34 2.79
C MET A 6 -35.87 45.98 2.04
N ASP A 7 -34.78 46.59 2.45
CA ASP A 7 -33.44 46.19 2.05
C ASP A 7 -33.08 44.85 2.73
N VAL A 8 -32.84 43.83 1.94
CA VAL A 8 -32.25 42.56 2.38
C VAL A 8 -30.73 42.68 2.23
N GLU A 9 -30.06 42.90 3.38
CA GLU A 9 -28.60 42.78 3.44
C GLU A 9 -28.19 41.32 3.19
N LEU A 10 -27.58 41.08 2.06
CA LEU A 10 -26.86 39.86 1.76
C LEU A 10 -25.52 39.88 2.50
N ASN A 11 -25.44 39.17 3.62
CA ASN A 11 -24.19 38.88 4.30
C ASN A 11 -23.33 38.01 3.35
N ASN A 12 -22.39 38.64 2.67
CA ASN A 12 -21.25 37.99 2.06
C ASN A 12 -20.32 37.50 3.18
N GLU A 13 -20.50 36.26 3.64
CA GLU A 13 -19.44 35.55 4.32
C GLU A 13 -18.28 35.33 3.33
N GLN A 14 -17.27 36.16 3.48
CA GLN A 14 -15.98 35.94 2.84
C GLN A 14 -15.42 34.60 3.38
N ILE A 15 -15.54 33.55 2.57
CA ILE A 15 -14.75 32.34 2.73
C ILE A 15 -13.29 32.78 2.54
N SER A 16 -12.57 32.91 3.62
CA SER A 16 -11.14 33.11 3.60
C SER A 16 -10.53 31.85 2.97
N ASP A 17 -10.11 32.00 1.73
CA ASP A 17 -9.25 31.03 1.03
C ASP A 17 -7.91 31.00 1.79
N SER A 18 -7.83 30.18 2.85
CA SER A 18 -6.56 29.81 3.43
C SER A 18 -5.91 28.87 2.42
N SER A 19 -5.08 29.41 1.54
CA SER A 19 -4.17 28.64 0.71
C SER A 19 -3.27 27.84 1.65
N THR A 20 -3.70 26.63 2.02
CA THR A 20 -2.84 25.67 2.71
C THR A 20 -1.72 25.30 1.74
N SER A 21 -0.55 25.87 1.96
CA SER A 21 0.62 25.53 1.17
C SER A 21 0.91 24.05 1.40
N SER A 22 0.92 23.25 0.33
CA SER A 22 1.28 21.83 0.42
C SER A 22 2.66 21.67 1.04
N LYS A 23 2.78 20.81 2.05
CA LYS A 23 4.07 20.46 2.65
C LYS A 23 4.91 19.71 1.62
N ARG A 24 6.12 20.15 1.37
CA ARG A 24 7.10 19.44 0.55
C ARG A 24 7.98 18.60 1.45
N PHE A 25 7.99 17.29 1.21
CA PHE A 25 8.85 16.38 1.94
C PHE A 25 10.23 16.32 1.29
N ALA A 26 11.26 16.46 2.11
CA ALA A 26 12.62 16.37 1.64
C ALA A 26 13.03 14.92 1.38
N LEU A 27 13.62 14.64 0.22
CA LEU A 27 14.28 13.38 -0.05
C LEU A 27 15.52 13.26 0.84
N LYS A 28 15.51 12.32 1.79
CA LYS A 28 16.65 12.05 2.66
C LYS A 28 17.69 11.18 1.99
N ASN A 29 17.22 10.13 1.33
CA ASN A 29 18.07 9.08 0.79
C ASN A 29 17.39 8.41 -0.41
N SER A 30 18.18 8.04 -1.40
CA SER A 30 17.77 7.22 -2.53
C SER A 30 18.74 6.07 -2.68
N ILE A 31 18.25 4.85 -2.54
CA ILE A 31 19.01 3.62 -2.57
C ILE A 31 18.68 2.89 -3.85
N GLN A 32 19.69 2.57 -4.65
CA GLN A 32 19.53 1.65 -5.77
C GLN A 32 19.50 0.23 -5.20
N THR A 33 18.39 -0.48 -5.35
CA THR A 33 18.21 -1.80 -4.75
C THR A 33 19.00 -2.90 -5.47
N ASN A 34 19.26 -2.71 -6.76
CA ASN A 34 20.09 -3.61 -7.56
C ASN A 34 20.82 -2.79 -8.65
N PHE A 35 21.94 -3.33 -9.16
CA PHE A 35 22.69 -2.73 -10.29
C PHE A 35 22.11 -3.16 -11.66
N GLY A 36 20.81 -3.31 -11.77
CA GLY A 36 20.10 -3.76 -12.95
C GLY A 36 18.73 -3.10 -13.09
N ASP A 37 17.94 -3.59 -14.02
CA ASP A 37 16.61 -3.06 -14.37
C ASP A 37 15.50 -3.64 -13.46
N ASP A 38 15.80 -3.95 -12.20
CA ASP A 38 14.83 -4.48 -11.25
C ASP A 38 13.87 -3.40 -10.79
N TYR A 39 12.57 -3.69 -10.83
CA TYR A 39 11.51 -2.86 -10.26
C TYR A 39 11.30 -3.19 -8.78
N VAL A 40 10.95 -2.18 -7.98
CA VAL A 40 10.47 -2.38 -6.61
C VAL A 40 8.95 -2.48 -6.64
N PHE A 41 8.40 -3.64 -6.30
CA PHE A 41 6.96 -3.87 -6.31
C PHE A 41 6.30 -3.53 -4.97
N GLN A 42 6.92 -3.96 -3.87
CA GLN A 42 6.37 -3.71 -2.54
C GLN A 42 7.45 -3.32 -1.55
N VAL A 43 7.09 -2.42 -0.65
CA VAL A 43 7.88 -2.01 0.51
C VAL A 43 7.02 -2.21 1.74
N VAL A 44 7.38 -3.20 2.56
CA VAL A 44 6.59 -3.61 3.72
C VAL A 44 7.45 -3.47 4.97
N PRO A 45 7.12 -2.57 5.89
CA PRO A 45 7.83 -2.48 7.17
C PRO A 45 7.36 -3.58 8.10
N LYS A 46 8.24 -4.03 8.98
CA LYS A 46 7.85 -4.75 10.17
C LYS A 46 7.14 -3.78 11.13
N GLU A 47 6.17 -4.25 11.88
CA GLU A 47 5.34 -3.45 12.76
C GLU A 47 6.16 -2.60 13.76
N ASP A 48 7.23 -3.17 14.31
CA ASP A 48 8.15 -2.49 15.23
C ASP A 48 9.19 -1.57 14.54
N TRP A 49 9.14 -1.41 13.23
CA TRP A 49 10.09 -0.63 12.43
C TRP A 49 11.57 -1.03 12.59
N THR A 50 11.84 -2.26 12.97
CA THR A 50 13.21 -2.78 13.06
C THR A 50 13.74 -3.29 11.74
N SER A 51 12.86 -3.71 10.84
CA SER A 51 13.19 -4.22 9.51
C SER A 51 12.13 -3.81 8.49
N MET A 52 12.50 -3.82 7.22
CA MET A 52 11.64 -3.52 6.08
C MET A 52 11.97 -4.50 4.95
N ALA A 53 10.95 -5.16 4.42
CA ALA A 53 11.06 -6.04 3.27
C ALA A 53 10.76 -5.28 1.98
N VAL A 54 11.56 -5.52 0.96
CA VAL A 54 11.46 -4.91 -0.36
C VAL A 54 11.42 -6.01 -1.40
N SER A 55 10.25 -6.24 -2.03
CA SER A 55 10.12 -7.21 -3.11
C SER A 55 10.49 -6.61 -4.45
N LEU A 56 11.20 -7.38 -5.26
CA LEU A 56 11.75 -6.97 -6.55
C LEU A 56 11.19 -7.82 -7.69
N SER A 57 11.22 -7.27 -8.89
CA SER A 57 10.82 -7.96 -10.13
C SER A 57 11.69 -9.19 -10.45
N SER A 58 12.85 -9.31 -9.83
CA SER A 58 13.73 -10.50 -9.90
C SER A 58 13.29 -11.65 -8.97
N ASN A 59 12.06 -11.64 -8.46
CA ASN A 59 11.52 -12.67 -7.56
C ASN A 59 12.34 -12.84 -6.29
N THR A 60 12.92 -11.75 -5.81
CA THR A 60 13.70 -11.71 -4.57
C THR A 60 13.11 -10.71 -3.59
N VAL A 61 13.34 -10.93 -2.30
CA VAL A 61 13.01 -9.97 -1.25
C VAL A 61 14.29 -9.59 -0.53
N LYS A 62 14.57 -8.29 -0.49
CA LYS A 62 15.69 -7.71 0.25
C LYS A 62 15.19 -7.11 1.55
N LEU A 63 15.97 -7.25 2.62
CA LEU A 63 15.71 -6.66 3.92
C LEU A 63 16.58 -5.42 4.12
N TYR A 64 15.97 -4.36 4.60
CA TYR A 64 16.61 -3.09 4.94
C TYR A 64 16.21 -2.64 6.34
N SER A 65 17.06 -1.83 6.96
CA SER A 65 16.67 -1.07 8.14
C SER A 65 15.83 0.15 7.72
N PRO A 66 14.57 0.28 8.15
CA PRO A 66 13.74 1.42 7.77
C PRO A 66 14.22 2.75 8.39
N VAL A 67 15.05 2.69 9.42
CA VAL A 67 15.61 3.87 10.10
C VAL A 67 16.85 4.39 9.39
N THR A 68 17.77 3.49 9.02
CA THR A 68 19.06 3.86 8.43
C THR A 68 19.12 3.68 6.91
N GLY A 69 18.22 2.89 6.32
CA GLY A 69 18.28 2.46 4.92
C GLY A 69 19.36 1.42 4.65
N GLN A 70 20.04 0.92 5.69
CA GLN A 70 21.09 -0.06 5.52
C GLN A 70 20.52 -1.41 5.08
N TYR A 71 21.13 -2.01 4.06
CA TYR A 71 20.86 -3.37 3.64
C TYR A 71 21.23 -4.36 4.75
N VAL A 72 20.33 -5.32 5.02
CA VAL A 72 20.47 -6.30 6.09
C VAL A 72 20.73 -7.70 5.53
N GLY A 73 20.00 -8.10 4.49
CA GLY A 73 20.14 -9.43 3.89
C GLY A 73 19.09 -9.72 2.81
N ASP A 74 19.21 -10.89 2.18
CA ASP A 74 18.26 -11.37 1.17
C ASP A 74 17.43 -12.54 1.72
N CYS A 75 16.13 -12.46 1.60
CA CYS A 75 15.21 -13.59 1.68
C CYS A 75 14.78 -14.03 0.27
N CYS A 76 14.28 -15.24 0.15
CA CYS A 76 13.66 -15.78 -1.10
C CYS A 76 14.58 -15.91 -2.31
N ARG A 77 15.90 -15.80 -2.17
CA ARG A 77 16.84 -15.79 -3.30
C ARG A 77 16.72 -17.04 -4.15
N GLY A 78 16.15 -16.91 -5.36
CA GLY A 78 16.01 -18.00 -6.33
C GLY A 78 15.10 -19.15 -5.89
N GLN A 79 14.25 -18.95 -4.89
CA GLN A 79 13.33 -19.97 -4.39
C GLN A 79 11.94 -19.87 -5.03
N HIS A 80 11.42 -18.65 -5.26
CA HIS A 80 10.25 -18.46 -6.08
C HIS A 80 10.63 -18.48 -7.56
N SER A 81 9.89 -19.26 -8.35
CA SER A 81 10.12 -19.37 -9.79
C SER A 81 9.35 -18.34 -10.62
N ASP A 82 8.46 -17.59 -9.99
CA ASP A 82 7.66 -16.55 -10.61
C ASP A 82 7.47 -15.36 -9.66
N SER A 83 6.74 -14.32 -10.11
CA SER A 83 6.53 -13.05 -9.43
C SER A 83 6.06 -13.22 -7.99
N ILE A 84 6.66 -12.46 -7.07
CA ILE A 84 6.21 -12.35 -5.69
C ILE A 84 5.10 -11.30 -5.64
N ASN A 85 3.87 -11.74 -5.35
CA ASN A 85 2.67 -10.90 -5.41
C ASN A 85 2.36 -10.19 -4.09
N HIS A 86 2.65 -10.84 -2.94
CA HIS A 86 2.39 -10.24 -1.63
C HIS A 86 3.44 -10.66 -0.61
N VAL A 87 3.77 -9.73 0.28
CA VAL A 87 4.77 -9.88 1.35
C VAL A 87 4.18 -9.39 2.66
N LEU A 88 4.36 -10.14 3.74
CA LEU A 88 3.87 -9.80 5.08
C LEU A 88 4.83 -10.29 6.17
N PHE A 89 5.03 -9.46 7.21
CA PHE A 89 5.71 -9.89 8.42
C PHE A 89 4.74 -10.43 9.48
N SER A 90 5.15 -11.51 10.14
CA SER A 90 4.57 -11.98 11.40
C SER A 90 5.73 -12.20 12.39
N GLY A 91 5.94 -11.27 13.28
CA GLY A 91 7.09 -11.26 14.17
C GLY A 91 8.43 -11.30 13.40
N ASN A 92 9.24 -12.35 13.59
CA ASN A 92 10.50 -12.55 12.87
C ASN A 92 10.38 -13.46 11.64
N ILE A 93 9.18 -13.78 11.24
CA ILE A 93 8.91 -14.55 10.02
C ILE A 93 8.40 -13.60 8.94
N LEU A 94 9.03 -13.67 7.78
CA LEU A 94 8.56 -13.04 6.56
C LEU A 94 7.78 -14.08 5.76
N HIS A 95 6.59 -13.73 5.32
CA HIS A 95 5.77 -14.56 4.45
C HIS A 95 5.73 -13.94 3.07
N THR A 96 5.77 -14.79 2.04
CA THR A 96 5.68 -14.38 0.64
C THR A 96 4.76 -15.32 -0.12
N CYS A 97 3.92 -14.80 -0.99
CA CYS A 97 3.21 -15.60 -1.97
C CYS A 97 3.60 -15.21 -3.40
N SER A 98 3.41 -16.14 -4.33
CA SER A 98 3.90 -15.98 -5.69
C SER A 98 2.94 -16.59 -6.71
N SER A 99 3.05 -16.11 -7.95
CA SER A 99 2.42 -16.73 -9.13
C SER A 99 2.94 -18.14 -9.42
N ASP A 100 4.02 -18.58 -8.74
CA ASP A 100 4.46 -19.99 -8.79
C ASP A 100 3.53 -20.95 -8.00
N GLY A 101 2.42 -20.43 -7.43
CA GLY A 101 1.43 -21.21 -6.67
C GLY A 101 1.90 -21.57 -5.27
N THR A 102 3.00 -20.97 -4.78
CA THR A 102 3.51 -21.25 -3.44
C THR A 102 3.40 -20.07 -2.49
N LEU A 103 3.07 -20.38 -1.22
CA LEU A 103 3.23 -19.47 -0.09
C LEU A 103 4.36 -19.97 0.78
N ARG A 104 5.36 -19.14 1.01
CA ARG A 104 6.58 -19.49 1.74
C ARG A 104 6.78 -18.60 2.95
N ALA A 105 7.44 -19.16 3.96
CA ALA A 105 7.82 -18.47 5.17
C ALA A 105 9.34 -18.54 5.39
N TRP A 106 9.92 -17.45 5.86
CA TRP A 106 11.36 -17.24 6.00
C TRP A 106 11.68 -16.68 7.37
N ASP A 107 12.62 -17.29 8.08
CA ASP A 107 13.17 -16.68 9.30
C ASP A 107 14.11 -15.54 8.92
N THR A 108 13.78 -14.32 9.30
CA THR A 108 14.52 -13.10 8.93
C THR A 108 15.88 -12.97 9.61
N ARG A 109 16.20 -13.82 10.57
CA ARG A 109 17.51 -13.85 11.27
C ARG A 109 18.49 -14.78 10.59
N SER A 110 17.99 -15.93 10.13
CA SER A 110 18.81 -16.95 9.45
C SER A 110 18.72 -16.87 7.93
N TYR A 111 17.72 -16.16 7.39
CA TYR A 111 17.35 -16.08 5.97
C TYR A 111 16.97 -17.44 5.36
N LEU A 112 16.63 -18.41 6.21
CA LEU A 112 16.26 -19.75 5.76
C LEU A 112 14.75 -19.88 5.63
N GLN A 113 14.33 -20.65 4.62
CA GLN A 113 12.94 -21.05 4.46
C GLN A 113 12.54 -21.98 5.60
N VAL A 114 11.44 -21.66 6.30
CA VAL A 114 10.89 -22.45 7.41
C VAL A 114 9.62 -23.19 7.03
N SER A 115 8.92 -22.76 5.99
CA SER A 115 7.70 -23.39 5.51
C SER A 115 7.45 -23.11 4.03
N CYS A 116 6.71 -24.02 3.38
CA CYS A 116 6.20 -23.87 2.03
C CYS A 116 4.82 -24.56 1.95
N LEU A 117 3.80 -23.81 1.54
CA LEU A 117 2.48 -24.31 1.18
C LEU A 117 2.32 -24.23 -0.33
N ASN A 118 1.53 -25.10 -0.90
CA ASN A 118 1.25 -25.15 -2.34
C ASN A 118 -0.27 -25.12 -2.56
N ALA A 119 -0.71 -24.22 -3.42
CA ALA A 119 -2.13 -24.05 -3.75
C ALA A 119 -2.65 -25.12 -4.74
N GLY A 120 -1.77 -25.94 -5.28
CA GLY A 120 -2.11 -26.95 -6.27
C GLY A 120 -1.66 -26.60 -7.69
N PRO A 121 -1.85 -27.52 -8.62
CA PRO A 121 -1.41 -27.38 -9.99
C PRO A 121 -2.16 -26.24 -10.69
N SER A 122 -1.41 -25.40 -11.41
CA SER A 122 -1.93 -24.27 -12.20
C SER A 122 -2.59 -23.16 -11.39
N GLN A 123 -2.48 -23.17 -10.06
CA GLN A 123 -2.90 -22.05 -9.22
C GLN A 123 -1.79 -21.00 -9.09
N GLU A 124 -2.21 -19.74 -9.02
CA GLU A 124 -1.37 -18.61 -8.65
C GLU A 124 -1.90 -18.04 -7.34
N ILE A 125 -1.03 -17.59 -6.45
CA ILE A 125 -1.44 -16.94 -5.21
C ILE A 125 -1.17 -15.45 -5.33
N PHE A 126 -2.21 -14.64 -5.29
CA PHE A 126 -2.12 -13.18 -5.47
C PHE A 126 -1.96 -12.43 -4.15
N SER A 127 -2.65 -12.89 -3.12
CA SER A 127 -2.55 -12.30 -1.78
C SER A 127 -2.84 -13.34 -0.70
N PHE A 128 -2.53 -12.99 0.55
CA PHE A 128 -2.85 -13.82 1.71
C PHE A 128 -3.01 -12.97 2.96
N SER A 129 -3.73 -13.49 3.94
CA SER A 129 -3.94 -12.86 5.24
C SER A 129 -4.05 -13.90 6.35
N PHE A 130 -3.61 -13.54 7.55
CA PHE A 130 -3.75 -14.37 8.75
C PHE A 130 -4.93 -13.89 9.58
N GLY A 131 -5.67 -14.84 10.17
CA GLY A 131 -6.79 -14.58 11.05
C GLY A 131 -7.24 -15.85 11.79
N GLY A 132 -8.51 -15.89 12.18
CA GLY A 132 -9.03 -16.93 13.05
C GLY A 132 -8.52 -16.79 14.48
N SER A 133 -8.88 -17.74 15.35
CA SER A 133 -8.42 -17.75 16.72
C SER A 133 -6.89 -17.88 16.77
N ASP A 134 -6.20 -16.96 17.42
CA ASP A 134 -4.73 -16.93 17.60
C ASP A 134 -3.95 -16.86 16.27
N ASP A 135 -4.49 -16.23 15.21
CA ASP A 135 -3.87 -16.10 13.88
C ASP A 135 -3.43 -17.43 13.26
N ASN A 136 -4.21 -18.50 13.50
CA ASN A 136 -3.87 -19.83 12.99
C ASN A 136 -4.50 -20.15 11.64
N LEU A 137 -5.48 -19.38 11.21
CA LEU A 137 -6.09 -19.50 9.91
C LEU A 137 -5.38 -18.62 8.89
N LEU A 138 -4.92 -19.22 7.82
CA LEU A 138 -4.34 -18.53 6.68
C LEU A 138 -5.32 -18.60 5.52
N ALA A 139 -5.78 -17.47 5.02
CA ALA A 139 -6.54 -17.38 3.79
C ALA A 139 -5.64 -16.87 2.65
N ALA A 140 -5.79 -17.40 1.44
CA ALA A 140 -5.10 -16.94 0.25
C ALA A 140 -6.05 -16.82 -0.95
N GLY A 141 -5.97 -15.67 -1.64
CA GLY A 141 -6.65 -15.41 -2.89
C GLY A 141 -5.88 -16.00 -4.05
N CYS A 142 -6.57 -16.83 -4.83
CA CYS A 142 -6.05 -17.55 -5.97
C CYS A 142 -6.87 -17.26 -7.24
N LYS A 143 -6.65 -18.01 -8.32
CA LYS A 143 -7.50 -17.95 -9.51
C LYS A 143 -8.92 -18.41 -9.17
N SER A 144 -9.86 -17.48 -9.14
CA SER A 144 -11.28 -17.66 -8.81
C SER A 144 -11.59 -18.44 -7.50
N GLN A 145 -10.62 -18.62 -6.62
CA GLN A 145 -10.75 -19.42 -5.40
C GLN A 145 -10.13 -18.72 -4.20
N ILE A 146 -10.65 -19.04 -3.01
CA ILE A 146 -10.02 -18.66 -1.75
C ILE A 146 -9.66 -19.94 -1.01
N LEU A 147 -8.38 -20.17 -0.80
CA LEU A 147 -7.87 -21.34 -0.12
C LEU A 147 -7.57 -21.03 1.34
N PHE A 148 -7.86 -22.00 2.22
CA PHE A 148 -7.62 -21.86 3.66
C PHE A 148 -6.71 -22.97 4.18
N TRP A 149 -5.75 -22.59 5.03
CA TRP A 149 -4.87 -23.52 5.72
C TRP A 149 -4.88 -23.29 7.23
N ASP A 150 -4.85 -24.40 7.98
CA ASP A 150 -4.40 -24.36 9.36
C ASP A 150 -2.87 -24.13 9.34
N TRP A 151 -2.46 -22.94 9.76
CA TRP A 151 -1.06 -22.54 9.71
C TRP A 151 -0.17 -23.36 10.64
N ARG A 152 -0.69 -23.85 11.77
CA ARG A 152 0.08 -24.69 12.72
C ARG A 152 0.42 -26.05 12.11
N ASN A 153 -0.58 -26.67 11.51
CA ASN A 153 -0.48 -28.03 10.97
C ASN A 153 -0.02 -28.05 9.50
N LYS A 154 0.04 -26.87 8.83
CA LYS A 154 0.37 -26.72 7.41
C LYS A 154 -0.57 -27.55 6.50
N LYS A 155 -1.82 -27.69 6.91
CA LYS A 155 -2.82 -28.47 6.22
C LYS A 155 -3.90 -27.56 5.66
N GLN A 156 -4.26 -27.76 4.40
CA GLN A 156 -5.44 -27.12 3.80
C GLN A 156 -6.68 -27.61 4.52
N VAL A 157 -7.55 -26.70 4.93
CA VAL A 157 -8.76 -26.98 5.70
C VAL A 157 -10.02 -26.68 4.92
N ALA A 158 -9.98 -25.72 4.00
CA ALA A 158 -11.13 -25.35 3.18
C ALA A 158 -10.72 -24.75 1.84
N CYS A 159 -11.69 -24.66 0.92
CA CYS A 159 -11.62 -23.94 -0.35
C CYS A 159 -13.01 -23.35 -0.63
N LEU A 160 -13.08 -22.06 -0.96
CA LEU A 160 -14.27 -21.42 -1.52
C LEU A 160 -14.07 -21.28 -3.02
N GLU A 161 -14.92 -21.92 -3.82
CA GLU A 161 -14.77 -22.03 -5.28
C GLU A 161 -15.85 -21.23 -6.04
N GLU A 162 -16.96 -20.89 -5.38
CA GLU A 162 -18.13 -20.29 -6.01
C GLU A 162 -18.28 -18.79 -5.74
N SER A 163 -17.40 -18.22 -4.91
CA SER A 163 -17.52 -16.82 -4.46
C SER A 163 -17.08 -15.81 -5.49
N HIS A 164 -16.16 -16.17 -6.38
CA HIS A 164 -15.59 -15.30 -7.41
C HIS A 164 -15.47 -16.03 -8.75
N MET A 165 -15.62 -15.28 -9.84
CA MET A 165 -15.52 -15.81 -11.22
C MET A 165 -14.16 -15.50 -11.88
N ASP A 166 -13.30 -14.71 -11.23
CA ASP A 166 -11.99 -14.30 -11.75
C ASP A 166 -10.98 -14.20 -10.59
N ASP A 167 -9.74 -13.80 -10.88
CA ASP A 167 -8.63 -13.76 -9.93
C ASP A 167 -8.97 -12.97 -8.65
N VAL A 168 -8.82 -13.63 -7.49
CA VAL A 168 -8.99 -13.04 -6.18
C VAL A 168 -7.67 -12.36 -5.78
N THR A 169 -7.56 -11.09 -6.16
CA THR A 169 -6.30 -10.34 -6.04
C THR A 169 -5.99 -9.88 -4.63
N GLN A 170 -7.01 -9.77 -3.77
CA GLN A 170 -6.81 -9.35 -2.39
C GLN A 170 -7.69 -10.14 -1.42
N VAL A 171 -7.10 -10.53 -0.30
CA VAL A 171 -7.81 -11.08 0.87
C VAL A 171 -7.27 -10.42 2.13
N HIS A 172 -8.17 -10.04 3.04
CA HIS A 172 -7.82 -9.37 4.30
C HIS A 172 -8.72 -9.87 5.42
N PHE A 173 -8.15 -10.41 6.49
CA PHE A 173 -8.89 -10.49 7.75
C PHE A 173 -9.05 -9.08 8.32
N ILE A 174 -10.27 -8.75 8.75
CA ILE A 174 -10.56 -7.41 9.29
C ILE A 174 -9.92 -7.31 10.68
N PRO A 175 -9.09 -6.29 10.95
CA PRO A 175 -8.53 -6.08 12.28
C PRO A 175 -9.63 -6.05 13.35
N ASP A 176 -9.35 -6.55 14.55
CA ASP A 176 -10.30 -6.69 15.67
C ASP A 176 -11.52 -7.61 15.43
N GLN A 177 -11.66 -8.17 14.21
CA GLN A 177 -12.69 -9.14 13.83
C GLN A 177 -12.05 -10.39 13.23
N GLN A 178 -11.37 -11.18 14.06
CA GLN A 178 -10.46 -12.27 13.66
C GLN A 178 -11.10 -13.34 12.74
N ASN A 179 -12.43 -13.48 12.77
CA ASN A 179 -13.14 -14.44 11.93
C ASN A 179 -13.78 -13.80 10.69
N LYS A 180 -13.64 -12.49 10.50
CA LYS A 180 -14.22 -11.82 9.34
C LYS A 180 -13.18 -11.61 8.26
N LEU A 181 -13.35 -12.30 7.13
CA LEU A 181 -12.52 -12.21 5.95
C LEU A 181 -13.20 -11.33 4.89
N LEU A 182 -12.42 -10.46 4.27
CA LEU A 182 -12.79 -9.72 3.08
C LEU A 182 -11.97 -10.22 1.90
N SER A 183 -12.60 -10.45 0.75
CA SER A 183 -11.93 -10.70 -0.52
C SER A 183 -12.32 -9.68 -1.57
N ALA A 184 -11.43 -9.44 -2.53
CA ALA A 184 -11.68 -8.59 -3.69
C ALA A 184 -11.07 -9.21 -4.95
N SER A 185 -11.80 -9.12 -6.06
CA SER A 185 -11.46 -9.80 -7.31
C SER A 185 -11.51 -8.86 -8.53
N ILE A 186 -10.87 -9.30 -9.60
CA ILE A 186 -10.94 -8.68 -10.93
C ILE A 186 -12.37 -8.75 -11.49
N ASP A 187 -13.23 -9.69 -11.02
CA ASP A 187 -14.63 -9.77 -11.40
C ASP A 187 -15.49 -8.57 -10.92
N GLY A 188 -14.90 -7.66 -10.13
CA GLY A 188 -15.56 -6.46 -9.62
C GLY A 188 -16.34 -6.66 -8.34
N LEU A 189 -16.24 -7.85 -7.72
CA LEU A 189 -16.91 -8.14 -6.46
C LEU A 189 -15.96 -8.02 -5.27
N ILE A 190 -16.51 -7.50 -4.17
CA ILE A 190 -15.93 -7.59 -2.83
C ILE A 190 -16.88 -8.42 -1.98
N CYS A 191 -16.38 -9.52 -1.44
CA CYS A 191 -17.15 -10.42 -0.60
C CYS A 191 -16.64 -10.38 0.84
N THR A 192 -17.55 -10.49 1.81
CA THR A 192 -17.20 -10.69 3.22
C THR A 192 -17.71 -12.04 3.70
N PHE A 193 -16.89 -12.71 4.51
CA PHE A 193 -17.17 -14.07 5.01
C PHE A 193 -16.97 -14.11 6.52
N ASP A 194 -17.85 -14.86 7.19
CA ASP A 194 -17.60 -15.34 8.55
C ASP A 194 -16.87 -16.69 8.48
N THR A 195 -15.64 -16.73 8.92
CA THR A 195 -14.80 -17.92 8.94
C THR A 195 -14.87 -18.69 10.26
N SER A 196 -15.86 -18.39 11.11
CA SER A 196 -16.12 -19.18 12.32
C SER A 196 -16.76 -20.53 11.98
N GLY A 197 -16.21 -21.61 12.51
CA GLY A 197 -16.74 -22.96 12.26
C GLY A 197 -16.12 -23.66 11.03
N GLU A 198 -16.90 -24.52 10.38
CA GLU A 198 -16.48 -25.28 9.19
C GLU A 198 -16.73 -24.43 7.94
N ILE A 199 -15.66 -23.98 7.27
CA ILE A 199 -15.74 -23.07 6.13
C ILE A 199 -16.20 -23.82 4.88
N ASN A 200 -17.28 -23.33 4.24
CA ASN A 200 -17.84 -23.85 2.99
C ASN A 200 -18.48 -22.73 2.16
N ASP A 201 -18.83 -22.98 0.90
CA ASP A 201 -19.41 -21.99 -0.01
C ASP A 201 -20.87 -21.61 0.34
N ASP A 202 -21.61 -22.47 1.04
CA ASP A 202 -23.05 -22.29 1.24
C ASP A 202 -23.41 -21.32 2.38
N ASP A 203 -22.65 -21.37 3.50
CA ASP A 203 -23.09 -20.78 4.78
C ASP A 203 -22.28 -19.59 5.25
N HIS A 204 -21.13 -19.30 4.63
CA HIS A 204 -20.15 -18.34 5.18
C HIS A 204 -20.14 -16.96 4.51
N LEU A 205 -20.78 -16.81 3.35
CA LEU A 205 -20.88 -15.53 2.65
C LEU A 205 -21.85 -14.59 3.39
N GLU A 206 -21.34 -13.52 3.98
CA GLU A 206 -22.16 -12.55 4.70
C GLU A 206 -22.69 -11.43 3.78
N SER A 207 -21.84 -10.88 2.93
CA SER A 207 -22.24 -9.79 2.04
C SER A 207 -21.42 -9.75 0.76
N VAL A 208 -22.02 -9.14 -0.27
CA VAL A 208 -21.39 -8.90 -1.57
C VAL A 208 -21.58 -7.45 -1.94
N ILE A 209 -20.49 -6.78 -2.26
CA ILE A 209 -20.45 -5.43 -2.83
C ILE A 209 -20.03 -5.56 -4.30
N ASN A 210 -20.85 -5.04 -5.21
CA ASN A 210 -20.51 -4.97 -6.63
C ASN A 210 -20.01 -3.57 -6.99
N VAL A 211 -18.73 -3.47 -7.36
CA VAL A 211 -18.06 -2.24 -7.77
C VAL A 211 -18.24 -1.97 -9.27
N GLU A 212 -18.80 -2.95 -10.00
CA GLU A 212 -19.09 -2.91 -11.46
C GLU A 212 -17.85 -2.85 -12.37
N THR A 213 -16.64 -2.91 -11.81
CA THR A 213 -15.39 -2.87 -12.58
C THR A 213 -14.27 -3.56 -11.81
N SER A 214 -13.24 -3.96 -12.54
CA SER A 214 -12.08 -4.67 -12.02
C SER A 214 -11.39 -3.92 -10.86
N ILE A 215 -11.24 -4.61 -9.73
CA ILE A 215 -10.69 -4.06 -8.50
C ILE A 215 -9.17 -4.16 -8.52
N GLY A 216 -8.51 -3.04 -8.32
CA GLY A 216 -7.05 -2.97 -8.24
C GLY A 216 -6.55 -3.11 -6.80
N LYS A 217 -7.17 -2.39 -5.86
CA LYS A 217 -6.72 -2.37 -4.47
C LYS A 217 -7.86 -2.02 -3.52
N VAL A 218 -7.85 -2.66 -2.35
CA VAL A 218 -8.82 -2.37 -1.29
C VAL A 218 -8.11 -2.22 0.06
N GLY A 219 -8.77 -1.53 0.98
CA GLY A 219 -8.30 -1.50 2.37
C GLY A 219 -9.39 -1.07 3.32
N VAL A 220 -9.41 -1.70 4.49
CA VAL A 220 -10.34 -1.36 5.57
C VAL A 220 -9.80 -0.22 6.41
N PHE A 221 -10.67 0.64 6.89
CA PHE A 221 -10.31 1.81 7.68
C PHE A 221 -11.45 2.26 8.60
N GLY A 222 -11.23 3.36 9.34
CA GLY A 222 -12.13 3.83 10.38
C GLY A 222 -11.72 3.35 11.77
N GLY A 223 -12.25 3.98 12.81
CA GLY A 223 -11.90 3.65 14.19
C GLY A 223 -12.30 2.23 14.62
N THR A 224 -13.27 1.64 13.94
CA THR A 224 -13.81 0.28 14.16
C THR A 224 -13.62 -0.65 12.95
N TYR A 225 -12.84 -0.22 11.95
CA TYR A 225 -12.64 -0.93 10.68
C TYR A 225 -13.95 -1.29 9.96
N ASP A 226 -14.93 -0.39 10.07
CA ASP A 226 -16.27 -0.52 9.49
C ASP A 226 -16.38 0.11 8.09
N LYS A 227 -15.30 0.71 7.60
CA LYS A 227 -15.24 1.34 6.28
C LYS A 227 -14.24 0.67 5.38
N LEU A 228 -14.52 0.74 4.08
CA LEU A 228 -13.66 0.22 3.02
C LEU A 228 -13.43 1.30 1.96
N TRP A 229 -12.19 1.49 1.55
CA TRP A 229 -11.87 2.16 0.31
C TRP A 229 -11.52 1.13 -0.78
N CYS A 230 -11.90 1.43 -2.01
CA CYS A 230 -11.61 0.60 -3.17
C CYS A 230 -11.08 1.45 -4.31
N LEU A 231 -9.89 1.12 -4.80
CA LEU A 231 -9.31 1.64 -6.04
C LEU A 231 -9.48 0.60 -7.15
N THR A 232 -9.89 1.05 -8.33
CA THR A 232 -10.12 0.20 -9.49
C THR A 232 -9.03 0.37 -10.54
N HIS A 233 -8.90 -0.59 -11.46
CA HIS A 233 -7.94 -0.51 -12.57
C HIS A 233 -8.24 0.61 -13.59
N ILE A 234 -9.45 1.19 -13.54
CA ILE A 234 -9.80 2.37 -14.34
C ILE A 234 -9.62 3.70 -13.57
N GLU A 235 -8.85 3.66 -12.46
CA GLU A 235 -8.46 4.84 -11.68
C GLU A 235 -9.64 5.57 -11.02
N THR A 236 -10.60 4.82 -10.50
CA THR A 236 -11.71 5.32 -9.68
C THR A 236 -11.50 4.99 -8.21
N LEU A 237 -12.12 5.76 -7.32
CA LEU A 237 -12.13 5.53 -5.88
C LEU A 237 -13.56 5.43 -5.39
N SER A 238 -13.89 4.39 -4.65
CA SER A 238 -15.16 4.27 -3.93
C SER A 238 -14.95 4.02 -2.44
N ILE A 239 -15.88 4.52 -1.63
CA ILE A 239 -15.88 4.36 -0.17
C ILE A 239 -17.20 3.72 0.22
N TRP A 240 -17.09 2.67 1.05
CA TRP A 240 -18.20 1.82 1.43
C TRP A 240 -18.27 1.68 2.95
N ASP A 241 -19.48 1.60 3.47
CA ASP A 241 -19.79 1.12 4.81
C ASP A 241 -19.88 -0.41 4.75
N LEU A 242 -19.01 -1.11 5.46
CA LEU A 242 -18.97 -2.58 5.47
C LEU A 242 -20.09 -3.21 6.29
N THR A 243 -20.65 -2.47 7.27
CA THR A 243 -21.73 -2.99 8.12
C THR A 243 -23.04 -3.09 7.36
N GLU A 244 -23.32 -2.06 6.54
CA GLU A 244 -24.55 -1.98 5.74
C GLU A 244 -24.32 -2.37 4.28
N SER A 245 -23.08 -2.67 3.87
CA SER A 245 -22.65 -2.88 2.47
C SER A 245 -23.11 -1.74 1.55
N ARG A 246 -23.10 -0.52 2.09
CA ARG A 246 -23.64 0.67 1.45
C ARG A 246 -22.54 1.58 0.90
N LEU A 247 -22.75 2.04 -0.33
CA LEU A 247 -21.87 3.03 -0.95
C LEU A 247 -22.01 4.39 -0.22
N GLU A 248 -20.93 4.90 0.35
CA GLU A 248 -20.88 6.23 0.97
C GLU A 248 -20.44 7.32 -0.03
N ALA A 249 -19.46 7.01 -0.86
CA ALA A 249 -18.99 7.92 -1.91
C ALA A 249 -18.40 7.15 -3.09
N ASN A 250 -18.64 7.67 -4.31
CA ASN A 250 -18.07 7.13 -5.52
C ASN A 250 -17.41 8.25 -6.34
N PHE A 251 -16.12 8.19 -6.53
CA PHE A 251 -15.30 9.11 -7.31
C PHE A 251 -14.93 8.45 -8.65
N THR A 252 -15.86 8.40 -9.59
CA THR A 252 -15.63 7.88 -10.94
C THR A 252 -14.61 8.70 -11.73
N ASP A 253 -14.33 9.90 -11.26
CA ASP A 253 -13.39 10.88 -11.78
C ASP A 253 -12.24 11.18 -10.78
N ALA A 254 -11.86 10.21 -9.95
CA ALA A 254 -10.86 10.41 -8.88
C ALA A 254 -9.54 10.97 -9.42
N ARG A 255 -8.99 10.38 -10.49
CA ARG A 255 -7.76 10.85 -11.12
C ARG A 255 -7.87 12.26 -11.71
N PRO A 256 -8.89 12.62 -12.50
CA PRO A 256 -9.13 13.99 -12.94
C PRO A 256 -9.31 14.98 -11.78
N LEU A 257 -10.02 14.62 -10.72
CA LEU A 257 -10.20 15.49 -9.55
C LEU A 257 -8.88 15.77 -8.86
N ALA A 258 -8.06 14.73 -8.64
CA ALA A 258 -6.72 14.88 -8.07
C ALA A 258 -5.82 15.75 -8.98
N SER A 259 -5.82 15.52 -10.29
CA SER A 259 -5.05 16.32 -11.25
C SER A 259 -5.48 17.78 -11.23
N ASN A 260 -6.77 18.08 -11.25
CA ASN A 260 -7.29 19.45 -11.23
C ASN A 260 -6.96 20.19 -9.94
N SER A 261 -6.81 19.44 -8.83
CA SER A 261 -6.43 20.00 -7.54
C SER A 261 -4.92 20.20 -7.38
N TRP A 262 -4.10 19.64 -8.27
CA TRP A 262 -2.63 19.73 -8.22
C TRP A 262 -2.10 20.79 -9.18
N ALA A 263 -1.89 21.99 -8.71
CA ALA A 263 -1.46 23.13 -9.53
C ALA A 263 -0.08 22.96 -10.19
N LEU A 264 0.74 22.00 -9.73
CA LEU A 264 2.15 21.85 -10.14
C LEU A 264 2.39 20.67 -11.08
N ASP A 265 1.45 19.70 -11.15
CA ASP A 265 1.65 18.47 -11.91
C ASP A 265 0.29 17.82 -12.28
N GLN A 266 0.33 16.71 -13.00
CA GLN A 266 -0.83 15.93 -13.40
C GLN A 266 -0.73 14.52 -12.82
N VAL A 267 -1.82 14.01 -12.22
CA VAL A 267 -1.89 12.63 -11.75
C VAL A 267 -2.12 11.69 -12.93
N ASP A 268 -1.18 10.78 -13.15
CA ASP A 268 -1.27 9.77 -14.21
C ASP A 268 -1.95 8.48 -13.73
N TYR A 269 -1.75 8.13 -12.43
CA TYR A 269 -2.31 6.92 -11.81
C TYR A 269 -2.52 7.10 -10.31
N LEU A 270 -3.34 6.23 -9.72
CA LEU A 270 -3.53 6.14 -8.26
C LEU A 270 -2.70 4.98 -7.70
N VAL A 271 -1.97 5.24 -6.63
CA VAL A 271 -1.04 4.25 -6.03
C VAL A 271 -1.69 3.48 -4.89
N ASP A 272 -2.32 4.21 -3.97
CA ASP A 272 -2.84 3.68 -2.71
C ASP A 272 -3.76 4.68 -2.02
N CYS A 273 -4.38 4.26 -0.91
CA CYS A 273 -4.98 5.16 0.05
C CYS A 273 -4.26 5.06 1.40
N HIS A 274 -4.21 6.16 2.12
CA HIS A 274 -3.67 6.23 3.48
C HIS A 274 -4.72 6.78 4.43
N TYR A 275 -4.92 6.12 5.57
CA TYR A 275 -5.82 6.59 6.61
C TYR A 275 -5.03 6.86 7.90
N SER A 276 -5.32 8.01 8.53
CA SER A 276 -4.82 8.36 9.85
C SER A 276 -5.96 8.24 10.86
N ALA A 277 -5.82 7.35 11.82
CA ALA A 277 -6.79 7.20 12.90
C ALA A 277 -6.76 8.39 13.88
N ASP A 278 -5.62 9.07 14.01
CA ASP A 278 -5.47 10.23 14.90
C ASP A 278 -6.29 11.42 14.42
N ASP A 279 -6.39 11.60 13.09
CA ASP A 279 -7.08 12.73 12.47
C ASP A 279 -8.45 12.33 11.87
N ASP A 280 -8.79 11.04 11.88
CA ASP A 280 -9.94 10.43 11.17
C ASP A 280 -10.02 10.90 9.70
N ARG A 281 -8.90 10.83 9.01
CA ARG A 281 -8.76 11.35 7.64
C ARG A 281 -8.23 10.30 6.68
N LEU A 282 -8.77 10.33 5.48
CA LEU A 282 -8.36 9.50 4.35
C LEU A 282 -7.67 10.37 3.30
N TRP A 283 -6.54 9.89 2.76
CA TRP A 283 -5.88 10.44 1.59
C TRP A 283 -5.83 9.40 0.48
N VAL A 284 -6.02 9.84 -0.75
CA VAL A 284 -5.64 9.07 -1.93
C VAL A 284 -4.26 9.55 -2.40
N ILE A 285 -3.41 8.61 -2.79
CA ILE A 285 -2.05 8.89 -3.24
C ILE A 285 -2.04 8.78 -4.75
N GLY A 286 -1.80 9.91 -5.41
CA GLY A 286 -1.64 9.99 -6.85
C GLY A 286 -0.19 10.09 -7.26
N GLY A 287 0.18 9.42 -8.36
CA GLY A 287 1.51 9.41 -8.92
C GLY A 287 1.58 9.97 -10.34
N THR A 288 2.76 10.42 -10.72
CA THR A 288 3.09 10.80 -12.11
C THR A 288 4.04 9.80 -12.73
N ASN A 289 4.01 9.64 -14.05
CA ASN A 289 4.98 8.80 -14.77
C ASN A 289 6.43 9.27 -14.58
N GLY A 290 6.62 10.52 -14.18
CA GLY A 290 7.93 11.09 -13.82
C GLY A 290 8.39 10.79 -12.40
N GLY A 291 7.61 10.06 -11.60
CA GLY A 291 7.97 9.61 -10.25
C GLY A 291 7.65 10.59 -9.12
N ASN A 292 6.86 11.63 -9.37
CA ASN A 292 6.35 12.50 -8.32
C ASN A 292 5.09 11.90 -7.68
N LEU A 293 4.88 12.15 -6.38
CA LEU A 293 3.70 11.72 -5.65
C LEU A 293 3.01 12.89 -4.97
N GLY A 294 1.68 12.86 -4.94
CA GLY A 294 0.82 13.76 -4.17
C GLY A 294 -0.10 13.00 -3.23
N TYR A 295 -0.29 13.54 -2.03
CA TYR A 295 -1.22 13.04 -1.01
C TYR A 295 -2.44 13.95 -0.98
N PHE A 296 -3.55 13.48 -1.49
CA PHE A 296 -4.77 14.25 -1.70
C PHE A 296 -5.81 13.88 -0.65
N PRO A 297 -6.21 14.80 0.25
CA PRO A 297 -7.27 14.54 1.19
C PRO A 297 -8.59 14.24 0.48
N VAL A 298 -9.28 13.21 0.93
CA VAL A 298 -10.59 12.79 0.41
C VAL A 298 -11.67 13.27 1.37
N ALA A 299 -12.52 14.16 0.90
CA ALA A 299 -13.70 14.61 1.64
C ALA A 299 -14.93 13.86 1.14
N TYR A 300 -15.57 13.11 2.05
CA TYR A 300 -16.79 12.32 1.78
C TYR A 300 -17.73 12.38 2.97
N GLY A 301 -18.99 11.96 2.77
CA GLY A 301 -20.04 12.02 3.78
C GLY A 301 -20.79 13.36 3.81
N GLY A 302 -22.04 13.35 4.33
CA GLY A 302 -22.89 14.53 4.40
C GLY A 302 -23.21 15.20 3.06
N GLY A 303 -23.18 14.45 1.95
CA GLY A 303 -23.38 14.97 0.59
C GLY A 303 -22.12 15.62 -0.02
N ARG A 304 -21.00 15.65 0.70
CA ARG A 304 -19.72 16.14 0.16
C ARG A 304 -19.00 15.03 -0.58
N ARG A 305 -18.43 15.39 -1.73
CA ARG A 305 -17.58 14.50 -2.54
C ARG A 305 -16.53 15.35 -3.23
N SER A 306 -15.33 15.38 -2.67
CA SER A 306 -14.22 16.13 -3.27
C SER A 306 -12.86 15.51 -2.93
N ILE A 307 -11.91 15.63 -3.86
CA ILE A 307 -10.50 15.40 -3.65
C ILE A 307 -9.83 16.77 -3.62
N LEU A 308 -9.21 17.09 -2.49
CA LEU A 308 -8.66 18.42 -2.24
C LEU A 308 -7.24 18.54 -2.77
N SER A 309 -6.68 19.75 -2.74
CA SER A 309 -5.27 20.00 -3.10
C SER A 309 -4.33 19.14 -2.24
N PRO A 310 -3.21 18.66 -2.80
CA PRO A 310 -2.34 17.76 -2.08
C PRO A 310 -1.72 18.44 -0.86
N GLU A 311 -1.83 17.81 0.29
CA GLU A 311 -1.22 18.28 1.54
C GLU A 311 0.27 17.96 1.62
N ALA A 312 0.67 16.86 0.96
CA ALA A 312 2.06 16.44 0.90
C ALA A 312 2.46 16.14 -0.55
N VAL A 313 3.68 16.54 -0.91
CA VAL A 313 4.26 16.31 -2.25
C VAL A 313 5.67 15.76 -2.09
N LEU A 314 5.95 14.65 -2.78
CA LEU A 314 7.24 13.97 -2.82
C LEU A 314 7.82 14.08 -4.24
N ASN A 315 8.85 14.90 -4.41
CA ASN A 315 9.43 15.21 -5.72
C ASN A 315 10.93 14.88 -5.78
N GLY A 316 11.40 14.46 -6.95
CA GLY A 316 12.83 14.32 -7.24
C GLY A 316 13.50 13.08 -6.66
N GLY A 317 12.74 12.12 -6.13
CA GLY A 317 13.28 10.84 -5.66
C GLY A 317 13.30 9.78 -6.75
N HIS A 318 12.20 9.65 -7.45
CA HIS A 318 11.99 8.66 -8.51
C HIS A 318 12.00 9.29 -9.90
N THR A 319 12.25 8.45 -10.89
CA THR A 319 12.20 8.79 -12.32
C THR A 319 11.29 7.87 -13.12
N GLY A 320 10.55 6.99 -12.44
CA GLY A 320 9.61 6.02 -12.99
C GLY A 320 8.39 5.86 -12.08
N VAL A 321 7.47 5.01 -12.52
CA VAL A 321 6.19 4.74 -11.82
C VAL A 321 6.45 4.21 -10.41
N VAL A 322 5.88 4.87 -9.40
CA VAL A 322 5.95 4.43 -8.01
C VAL A 322 4.88 3.37 -7.77
N ARG A 323 5.31 2.17 -7.36
CA ARG A 323 4.44 1.01 -7.15
C ARG A 323 4.05 0.80 -5.69
N SER A 324 4.88 1.25 -4.77
CA SER A 324 4.65 1.03 -3.35
C SER A 324 5.00 2.25 -2.52
N VAL A 325 4.14 2.49 -1.56
CA VAL A 325 4.26 3.57 -0.59
C VAL A 325 4.10 2.95 0.80
N CYS A 326 5.07 3.18 1.66
CA CYS A 326 5.08 2.71 3.03
C CYS A 326 5.25 3.91 3.95
N MET A 327 4.19 4.33 4.60
CA MET A 327 4.20 5.47 5.51
C MET A 327 4.23 5.00 6.95
N ARG A 328 4.88 5.79 7.78
CA ARG A 328 4.79 5.60 9.23
C ARG A 328 3.48 6.20 9.71
N SER A 329 2.71 5.46 10.48
CA SER A 329 1.45 5.95 11.05
C SER A 329 1.69 7.21 11.89
N GLY A 330 0.87 8.24 11.64
CA GLY A 330 0.95 9.56 12.27
C GLY A 330 1.90 10.52 11.54
N MET A 331 1.33 11.49 10.80
CA MET A 331 2.11 12.55 10.13
C MET A 331 2.91 13.45 11.10
N ASN A 332 2.64 13.33 12.40
CA ASN A 332 3.20 14.21 13.45
C ASN A 332 4.30 13.56 14.30
N GLN A 333 4.92 12.46 13.85
CA GLN A 333 5.89 11.76 14.71
C GLN A 333 7.30 12.35 14.66
N THR A 334 7.84 12.53 15.86
CA THR A 334 9.06 13.22 16.28
C THR A 334 10.41 12.67 15.75
N GLN A 335 10.43 11.68 14.84
CA GLN A 335 11.69 11.08 14.34
C GLN A 335 12.05 11.47 12.90
N GLY A 336 11.29 12.36 12.28
CA GLY A 336 11.66 12.96 10.99
C GLY A 336 11.54 12.08 9.75
N ILE A 337 11.30 10.76 9.86
CA ILE A 337 11.05 9.90 8.70
C ILE A 337 9.55 9.87 8.45
N PHE A 338 9.15 10.37 7.28
CA PHE A 338 7.76 10.31 6.82
C PHE A 338 7.43 8.92 6.26
N GLY A 339 8.30 8.37 5.41
CA GLY A 339 8.08 7.05 4.84
C GLY A 339 9.10 6.64 3.80
N TRP A 340 8.82 5.50 3.17
CA TRP A 340 9.60 4.92 2.09
C TRP A 340 8.72 4.69 0.87
N THR A 341 9.30 4.87 -0.32
CA THR A 341 8.64 4.59 -1.60
C THR A 341 9.53 3.73 -2.47
N GLY A 342 8.92 2.86 -3.27
CA GLY A 342 9.59 2.00 -4.22
C GLY A 342 8.98 2.13 -5.61
N ALA A 343 9.81 2.12 -6.67
CA ALA A 343 9.38 2.41 -8.03
C ALA A 343 10.02 1.47 -9.07
N GLU A 344 9.54 1.59 -10.31
CA GLU A 344 10.06 0.86 -11.48
C GLU A 344 11.48 1.31 -11.90
N ASP A 345 11.97 2.43 -11.37
CA ASP A 345 13.36 2.85 -11.54
C ASP A 345 14.35 2.06 -10.67
N GLY A 346 13.87 1.05 -9.93
CA GLY A 346 14.68 0.23 -9.04
C GLY A 346 15.15 0.94 -7.77
N ARG A 347 14.64 2.13 -7.49
CA ARG A 347 15.03 2.92 -6.32
C ARG A 347 14.08 2.73 -5.15
N LEU A 348 14.68 2.82 -3.97
CA LEU A 348 14.02 2.91 -2.69
C LEU A 348 14.30 4.28 -2.10
N CYS A 349 13.30 5.13 -1.96
CA CYS A 349 13.47 6.51 -1.50
C CYS A 349 12.91 6.70 -0.10
N CYS A 350 13.71 7.34 0.77
CA CYS A 350 13.34 7.72 2.13
C CYS A 350 12.98 9.20 2.17
N TRP A 351 11.83 9.52 2.75
CA TRP A 351 11.31 10.87 2.85
C TRP A 351 11.27 11.35 4.28
N LEU A 352 11.62 12.63 4.50
CA LEU A 352 11.58 13.29 5.80
C LEU A 352 10.47 14.32 5.82
N SER A 353 9.80 14.47 6.97
CA SER A 353 8.96 15.65 7.21
C SER A 353 9.81 16.90 7.46
N ASP A 354 9.39 18.05 6.94
CA ASP A 354 10.11 19.32 7.08
C ASP A 354 10.33 19.78 8.53
N GLU A 355 9.48 19.34 9.45
CA GLU A 355 9.55 19.68 10.88
C GLU A 355 10.81 19.11 11.58
N SER A 356 11.52 18.19 10.95
CA SER A 356 12.76 17.60 11.49
C SER A 356 14.03 18.35 11.11
N CYS A 357 13.94 19.41 10.32
CA CYS A 357 15.14 20.11 9.81
C CYS A 357 15.88 20.93 10.88
N ASP A 358 15.28 21.22 12.03
CA ASP A 358 15.84 22.12 13.04
C ASP A 358 16.51 21.45 14.24
N GLY A 359 16.56 20.12 14.32
CA GLY A 359 17.12 19.39 15.47
C GLY A 359 18.13 18.32 15.11
N ASN A 360 19.40 18.62 15.26
CA ASN A 360 20.52 17.67 15.43
C ASN A 360 20.53 16.43 14.51
N ARG A 361 20.93 16.60 13.26
CA ARG A 361 21.13 15.55 12.23
C ARG A 361 22.24 14.52 12.55
N SER A 362 22.74 14.43 13.77
CA SER A 362 23.95 13.67 14.11
C SER A 362 23.82 12.14 14.13
N TRP A 363 22.58 11.60 14.10
CA TRP A 363 22.38 10.14 14.17
C TRP A 363 22.17 9.48 12.79
N ILE A 364 22.04 10.28 11.73
CA ILE A 364 21.97 9.78 10.37
C ILE A 364 23.38 9.79 9.79
N SER A 365 24.02 8.64 9.81
CA SER A 365 25.38 8.45 9.30
C SER A 365 25.51 9.00 7.88
N ASN A 366 26.49 9.91 7.69
CA ASN A 366 26.95 10.38 6.37
C ASN A 366 27.51 9.23 5.49
N SER A 367 27.56 8.00 6.00
CA SER A 367 28.06 6.83 5.29
C SER A 367 27.09 6.26 4.24
N LEU A 368 25.83 6.74 4.20
CA LEU A 368 24.82 6.31 3.22
C LEU A 368 24.84 7.10 1.90
N VAL A 369 25.70 8.11 1.80
CA VAL A 369 25.96 8.77 0.51
C VAL A 369 26.91 7.85 -0.27
N GLU A 370 26.40 7.06 -1.21
CA GLU A 370 27.24 6.32 -2.14
C GLU A 370 28.17 7.32 -2.86
N LYS A 371 29.44 7.22 -2.55
CA LYS A 371 30.47 7.89 -3.36
C LYS A 371 30.47 7.20 -4.72
N HIS A 372 29.97 7.86 -5.75
CA HIS A 372 30.17 7.40 -7.11
C HIS A 372 31.64 7.00 -7.29
N PRO A 373 31.93 5.80 -7.80
CA PRO A 373 33.30 5.41 -8.06
C PRO A 373 33.90 6.44 -9.04
N LYS A 374 34.81 7.26 -8.54
CA LYS A 374 35.56 8.19 -9.39
C LYS A 374 36.24 7.35 -10.46
N ASN A 375 35.85 7.53 -11.71
CA ASN A 375 36.54 6.96 -12.87
C ASN A 375 38.03 7.29 -12.73
N ARG A 376 38.82 6.33 -12.25
CA ARG A 376 40.29 6.41 -12.32
C ARG A 376 40.64 6.33 -13.79
N ARG A 377 40.85 7.50 -14.43
CA ARG A 377 41.59 7.58 -15.68
C ARG A 377 42.97 6.95 -15.43
N LYS A 378 43.16 5.73 -15.96
CA LYS A 378 44.48 5.12 -16.07
C LYS A 378 45.31 6.03 -16.98
N SER A 379 46.25 6.75 -16.41
CA SER A 379 47.31 7.38 -17.19
C SER A 379 48.13 6.26 -17.85
N ARG A 380 48.08 6.18 -19.17
CA ARG A 380 49.02 5.36 -19.96
C ARG A 380 50.38 5.95 -19.79
N HIS A 381 51.25 5.33 -19.00
CA HIS A 381 52.69 5.47 -19.15
C HIS A 381 53.09 4.79 -20.44
N GLN A 382 53.65 5.53 -21.38
CA GLN A 382 54.40 5.01 -22.47
C GLN A 382 55.81 4.62 -21.94
N PRO A 383 56.31 3.43 -22.17
CA PRO A 383 57.72 3.13 -21.98
C PRO A 383 58.48 3.47 -23.26
N TYR A 384 59.62 4.10 -23.05
CA TYR A 384 60.66 4.20 -24.04
C TYR A 384 61.20 2.80 -24.36
#